data_34110a721231c7d8024ebead2d420716
#
_entry.id   34110a721231c7d8024ebead2d420716
#
_cell.length_a   1.000
_cell.length_b   1.000
_cell.length_c   1.000
_cell.angle_alpha   90.00
_cell.angle_beta   90.00
_cell.angle_gamma   90.00
#
_symmetry.space_group_name_H-M   'P 1'
#
loop_
_entity.id
_entity.type
_entity.pdbx_description
1 polymer ?
#
loop_
_entity_poly.entity_id
_entity_poly.type
_entity_poly.pdbx_seq_one_letter_code
_entity_poly.pdbx_strand_id
1 'polypeptide(L)'
;MVPSYFHFPISIIMRKKILLSAVTVVVIIITAIAGASVYMLDYSLASDPNRHDVDSAYKVLYHQIPDMKTWIDSLQNRKLLRDTFVTMPSGERHHAILLRNDSAHGRTAVIVHGYKDCSIKFLYLGRMYHRDLGFNILLPDLHGHGLSEGDNIQMGWKDRLDIKRWTEIAAGTFADSTHGTSVVVHGVSMGAATTMCLSGEALPDYVRCFVEDCGYTSVWDEFSGQLSEQFGLPEFPLLYSTSILCRLVNGWSFGEASPLRQVAKCNRPMLFIHGDADTFVPFSMMQRLYDAKRGEKEMWIAKGTHHAASYLDYPHEYTEKVRDFLNVATLHD
;
A
#
# COMPACT_ATOMS: atom_id res chain seq x y z
N MET A 1 19.72 -26.93 68.66
CA MET A 1 19.85 -25.42 68.51
C MET A 1 19.58 -25.06 67.11
N VAL A 2 18.46 -24.41 66.82
CA VAL A 2 18.09 -23.88 65.48
C VAL A 2 18.59 -22.43 65.43
N PRO A 3 19.34 -21.99 64.39
CA PRO A 3 19.77 -20.63 64.36
C PRO A 3 18.56 -19.74 63.96
N SER A 4 18.23 -18.79 64.83
CA SER A 4 17.24 -17.77 64.61
C SER A 4 17.77 -16.78 63.52
N TYR A 5 17.18 -16.77 62.33
CA TYR A 5 17.43 -15.74 61.31
C TYR A 5 16.88 -14.39 61.79
N PHE A 6 17.75 -13.47 62.14
CA PHE A 6 17.41 -12.08 62.41
C PHE A 6 16.92 -11.40 61.15
N HIS A 7 15.62 -11.23 60.97
CA HIS A 7 15.06 -10.35 60.01
C HIS A 7 15.22 -8.89 60.49
N PHE A 8 16.19 -8.17 59.95
CA PHE A 8 16.27 -6.72 60.17
C PHE A 8 15.14 -6.03 59.40
N PRO A 9 14.19 -5.34 60.04
CA PRO A 9 13.15 -4.60 59.34
C PRO A 9 13.80 -3.43 58.59
N ILE A 10 13.67 -3.40 57.27
CA ILE A 10 14.09 -2.28 56.43
C ILE A 10 13.39 -1.01 56.94
N SER A 11 14.16 0.03 57.33
CA SER A 11 13.60 1.25 57.87
C SER A 11 12.62 1.91 56.86
N ILE A 12 11.58 2.60 57.33
CA ILE A 12 10.57 3.27 56.51
C ILE A 12 11.23 4.26 55.53
N ILE A 13 12.33 4.92 55.95
CA ILE A 13 13.10 5.85 55.09
C ILE A 13 13.76 5.08 53.93
N MET A 14 14.33 3.90 54.17
CA MET A 14 14.97 3.08 53.13
C MET A 14 13.93 2.54 52.15
N ARG A 15 12.76 2.12 52.63
CA ARG A 15 11.64 1.69 51.72
C ARG A 15 11.16 2.85 50.83
N LYS A 16 11.03 4.09 51.35
CA LYS A 16 10.66 5.26 50.54
C LYS A 16 11.73 5.59 49.49
N LYS A 17 13.02 5.51 49.82
CA LYS A 17 14.10 5.72 48.83
C LYS A 17 14.11 4.68 47.75
N ILE A 18 13.94 3.40 48.08
CA ILE A 18 13.85 2.28 47.09
C ILE A 18 12.65 2.48 46.20
N LEU A 19 11.47 2.83 46.73
CA LEU A 19 10.27 3.10 45.96
C LEU A 19 10.47 4.27 45.00
N LEU A 20 11.04 5.38 45.49
CA LEU A 20 11.31 6.56 44.66
C LEU A 20 12.28 6.25 43.53
N SER A 21 13.36 5.51 43.81
CA SER A 21 14.31 5.07 42.79
C SER A 21 13.65 4.16 41.75
N ALA A 22 12.80 3.22 42.16
CA ALA A 22 12.07 2.34 41.28
C ALA A 22 11.10 3.14 40.38
N VAL A 23 10.36 4.10 40.92
CA VAL A 23 9.48 5.00 40.15
C VAL A 23 10.29 5.82 39.16
N THR A 24 11.43 6.37 39.57
CA THR A 24 12.31 7.14 38.67
C THR A 24 12.78 6.28 37.48
N VAL A 25 13.23 5.05 37.74
CA VAL A 25 13.66 4.12 36.68
C VAL A 25 12.50 3.80 35.72
N VAL A 26 11.32 3.53 36.23
CA VAL A 26 10.12 3.28 35.41
C VAL A 26 9.78 4.49 34.53
N VAL A 27 9.82 5.70 35.09
CA VAL A 27 9.58 6.93 34.32
C VAL A 27 10.61 7.10 33.20
N ILE A 28 11.89 6.86 33.48
CA ILE A 28 12.95 6.93 32.46
C ILE A 28 12.67 5.91 31.33
N ILE A 29 12.33 4.68 31.66
CA ILE A 29 12.02 3.64 30.65
C ILE A 29 10.81 4.05 29.79
N ILE A 30 9.73 4.50 30.42
CA ILE A 30 8.52 4.97 29.70
C ILE A 30 8.87 6.14 28.77
N THR A 31 9.66 7.10 29.25
CA THR A 31 10.08 8.26 28.43
C THR A 31 10.94 7.82 27.24
N ALA A 32 11.85 6.87 27.45
CA ALA A 32 12.69 6.33 26.38
C ALA A 32 11.85 5.59 25.34
N ILE A 33 10.89 4.75 25.76
CA ILE A 33 9.98 4.05 24.84
C ILE A 33 9.11 5.06 24.08
N ALA A 34 8.59 6.08 24.74
CA ALA A 34 7.79 7.13 24.09
C ALA A 34 8.61 7.89 23.02
N GLY A 35 9.84 8.27 23.34
CA GLY A 35 10.75 8.91 22.38
C GLY A 35 11.08 8.01 21.18
N ALA A 36 11.37 6.73 21.45
CA ALA A 36 11.60 5.74 20.41
C ALA A 36 10.35 5.51 19.55
N SER A 37 9.15 5.52 20.13
CA SER A 37 7.89 5.39 19.39
C SER A 37 7.64 6.59 18.46
N VAL A 38 7.94 7.80 18.89
CA VAL A 38 7.84 9.02 18.04
C VAL A 38 8.81 8.90 16.87
N TYR A 39 10.06 8.51 17.13
CA TYR A 39 11.06 8.30 16.10
C TYR A 39 10.62 7.23 15.08
N MET A 40 10.13 6.08 15.55
CA MET A 40 9.70 4.99 14.68
C MET A 40 8.46 5.35 13.87
N LEU A 41 7.53 6.11 14.44
CA LEU A 41 6.36 6.58 13.72
C LEU A 41 6.74 7.53 12.58
N ASP A 42 7.62 8.49 12.87
CA ASP A 42 8.14 9.42 11.87
C ASP A 42 8.95 8.68 10.79
N TYR A 43 9.89 7.81 11.18
CA TYR A 43 10.70 6.99 10.28
C TYR A 43 9.86 6.20 9.27
N SER A 44 8.76 5.60 9.75
CA SER A 44 7.92 4.71 8.94
C SER A 44 6.80 5.43 8.19
N LEU A 45 6.29 6.55 8.70
CA LEU A 45 5.10 7.19 8.12
C LEU A 45 5.32 8.63 7.63
N ALA A 46 6.49 9.24 7.83
CA ALA A 46 6.72 10.57 7.26
C ALA A 46 6.76 10.49 5.73
N SER A 47 6.10 11.43 5.08
CA SER A 47 6.17 11.62 3.64
C SER A 47 7.60 12.02 3.21
N ASP A 48 8.03 11.58 2.03
CA ASP A 48 9.32 12.01 1.48
C ASP A 48 9.27 13.52 1.17
N PRO A 49 10.17 14.34 1.74
CA PRO A 49 10.21 15.77 1.45
C PRO A 49 10.48 16.09 -0.02
N ASN A 50 11.10 15.16 -0.76
CA ASN A 50 11.41 15.32 -2.19
C ASN A 50 10.34 14.69 -3.11
N ARG A 51 9.21 14.23 -2.57
CA ARG A 51 8.15 13.54 -3.35
C ARG A 51 7.64 14.31 -4.56
N HIS A 52 7.76 15.62 -4.54
CA HIS A 52 7.31 16.52 -5.62
C HIS A 52 8.30 16.66 -6.78
N ASP A 53 9.46 16.00 -6.74
CA ASP A 53 10.46 16.07 -7.81
C ASP A 53 10.05 15.17 -8.99
N VAL A 54 9.17 15.73 -9.83
CA VAL A 54 8.64 15.10 -11.04
C VAL A 54 9.76 14.69 -12.00
N ASP A 55 10.78 15.53 -12.17
CA ASP A 55 11.89 15.26 -13.08
C ASP A 55 12.71 14.06 -12.61
N SER A 56 12.93 13.95 -11.31
CA SER A 56 13.59 12.78 -10.70
C SER A 56 12.76 11.51 -10.90
N ALA A 57 11.45 11.59 -10.72
CA ALA A 57 10.56 10.43 -10.93
C ALA A 57 10.63 9.91 -12.38
N TYR A 58 10.61 10.80 -13.39
CA TYR A 58 10.81 10.41 -14.79
C TYR A 58 12.20 9.84 -15.06
N LYS A 59 13.26 10.42 -14.48
CA LYS A 59 14.63 9.88 -14.63
C LYS A 59 14.75 8.46 -14.09
N VAL A 60 14.16 8.18 -12.93
CA VAL A 60 14.12 6.83 -12.34
C VAL A 60 13.39 5.86 -13.27
N LEU A 61 12.20 6.22 -13.76
CA LEU A 61 11.44 5.40 -14.71
C LEU A 61 12.23 5.11 -16.00
N TYR A 62 12.85 6.12 -16.60
CA TYR A 62 13.61 5.96 -17.82
C TYR A 62 14.92 5.18 -17.63
N HIS A 63 15.53 5.25 -16.45
CA HIS A 63 16.67 4.41 -16.12
C HIS A 63 16.28 2.94 -15.99
N GLN A 64 15.13 2.68 -15.35
CA GLN A 64 14.61 1.33 -15.13
C GLN A 64 14.06 0.68 -16.42
N ILE A 65 13.34 1.46 -17.23
CA ILE A 65 12.74 1.00 -18.49
C ILE A 65 12.95 2.08 -19.56
N PRO A 66 14.08 2.05 -20.29
CA PRO A 66 14.50 3.14 -21.20
C PRO A 66 13.51 3.46 -22.33
N ASP A 67 12.79 2.47 -22.84
CA ASP A 67 11.82 2.63 -23.92
C ASP A 67 10.52 3.38 -23.49
N MET A 68 10.31 3.54 -22.18
CA MET A 68 9.22 4.38 -21.65
C MET A 68 9.34 5.82 -22.11
N LYS A 69 10.56 6.36 -22.28
CA LYS A 69 10.75 7.74 -22.71
C LYS A 69 10.07 8.02 -24.04
N THR A 70 10.30 7.17 -25.04
CA THR A 70 9.70 7.34 -26.37
C THR A 70 8.18 7.33 -26.34
N TRP A 71 7.60 6.43 -25.54
CA TRP A 71 6.15 6.32 -25.39
C TRP A 71 5.56 7.56 -24.69
N ILE A 72 6.18 8.00 -23.59
CA ILE A 72 5.74 9.17 -22.82
C ILE A 72 5.88 10.46 -23.63
N ASP A 73 7.02 10.69 -24.31
CA ASP A 73 7.25 11.83 -25.18
C ASP A 73 6.16 11.93 -26.29
N SER A 74 5.78 10.78 -26.87
CA SER A 74 4.71 10.72 -27.87
C SER A 74 3.36 11.15 -27.28
N LEU A 75 3.04 10.75 -26.06
CA LEU A 75 1.79 11.12 -25.39
C LEU A 75 1.77 12.60 -24.98
N GLN A 76 2.88 13.11 -24.47
CA GLN A 76 3.03 14.50 -24.04
C GLN A 76 2.94 15.46 -25.25
N ASN A 77 3.64 15.14 -26.35
CA ASN A 77 3.58 15.94 -27.60
C ASN A 77 2.15 16.00 -28.16
N ARG A 78 1.37 14.95 -27.99
CA ARG A 78 -0.04 14.88 -28.38
C ARG A 78 -1.01 15.40 -27.31
N LYS A 79 -0.52 15.81 -26.14
CA LYS A 79 -1.31 16.26 -24.98
C LYS A 79 -2.36 15.26 -24.53
N LEU A 80 -2.02 13.97 -24.61
CA LEU A 80 -2.90 12.87 -24.21
C LEU A 80 -2.71 12.49 -22.73
N LEU A 81 -1.48 12.58 -22.22
CA LEU A 81 -1.19 12.38 -20.79
C LEU A 81 -1.64 13.63 -20.03
N ARG A 82 -2.57 13.48 -19.10
CA ARG A 82 -3.20 14.61 -18.40
C ARG A 82 -3.04 14.46 -16.89
N ASP A 83 -2.54 15.51 -16.27
CA ASP A 83 -2.60 15.65 -14.81
C ASP A 83 -3.99 16.15 -14.40
N THR A 84 -4.51 15.61 -13.31
CA THR A 84 -5.74 16.09 -12.69
C THR A 84 -5.56 16.23 -11.18
N PHE A 85 -6.25 17.19 -10.59
CA PHE A 85 -6.29 17.42 -9.17
C PHE A 85 -7.73 17.42 -8.68
N VAL A 86 -8.02 16.67 -7.64
CA VAL A 86 -9.37 16.56 -7.07
C VAL A 86 -9.29 16.75 -5.57
N THR A 87 -10.22 17.52 -5.01
CA THR A 87 -10.37 17.63 -3.57
C THR A 87 -11.05 16.38 -3.05
N MET A 88 -10.38 15.66 -2.14
CA MET A 88 -10.88 14.47 -1.47
C MET A 88 -11.87 14.84 -0.36
N PRO A 89 -12.66 13.88 0.16
CA PRO A 89 -13.56 14.12 1.28
C PRO A 89 -12.85 14.64 2.55
N SER A 90 -11.56 14.39 2.69
CA SER A 90 -10.70 14.95 3.75
C SER A 90 -10.49 16.46 3.63
N GLY A 91 -10.76 17.06 2.46
CA GLY A 91 -10.46 18.46 2.14
C GLY A 91 -9.12 18.66 1.43
N GLU A 92 -8.29 17.64 1.33
CA GLU A 92 -6.97 17.66 0.69
C GLU A 92 -7.07 17.49 -0.82
N ARG A 93 -6.15 18.12 -1.57
CA ARG A 93 -6.06 17.98 -3.02
C ARG A 93 -5.12 16.83 -3.37
N HIS A 94 -5.67 15.82 -4.03
CA HIS A 94 -4.91 14.70 -4.54
C HIS A 94 -4.76 14.76 -6.06
N HIS A 95 -3.63 14.28 -6.54
CA HIS A 95 -3.24 14.25 -7.95
C HIS A 95 -3.47 12.86 -8.55
N ALA A 96 -3.75 12.82 -9.85
CA ALA A 96 -3.67 11.62 -10.66
C ALA A 96 -3.29 11.93 -12.11
N ILE A 97 -2.63 10.96 -12.75
CA ILE A 97 -2.40 10.96 -14.19
C ILE A 97 -3.54 10.21 -14.88
N LEU A 98 -4.08 10.82 -15.94
CA LEU A 98 -5.15 10.27 -16.78
C LEU A 98 -4.65 10.06 -18.21
N LEU A 99 -5.01 8.91 -18.81
CA LEU A 99 -4.81 8.66 -20.23
C LEU A 99 -6.01 7.91 -20.80
N ARG A 100 -6.69 8.52 -21.79
CA ARG A 100 -7.80 7.91 -22.51
C ARG A 100 -7.28 6.98 -23.62
N ASN A 101 -7.97 5.87 -23.80
CA ASN A 101 -7.82 4.99 -24.95
C ASN A 101 -9.18 4.90 -25.67
N ASP A 102 -9.21 5.30 -26.94
CA ASP A 102 -10.45 5.35 -27.72
C ASP A 102 -11.05 3.96 -27.99
N SER A 103 -10.23 2.90 -27.88
CA SER A 103 -10.68 1.50 -28.03
C SER A 103 -11.02 0.83 -26.69
N ALA A 104 -11.05 1.57 -25.58
CA ALA A 104 -11.26 0.99 -24.26
C ALA A 104 -12.71 0.55 -23.99
N HIS A 105 -13.68 1.15 -24.70
CA HIS A 105 -15.09 0.83 -24.50
C HIS A 105 -15.53 0.88 -23.02
N GLY A 106 -15.18 1.95 -22.32
CA GLY A 106 -15.49 2.16 -20.91
C GLY A 106 -14.64 1.38 -19.90
N ARG A 107 -13.72 0.51 -20.36
CA ARG A 107 -12.80 -0.23 -19.48
C ARG A 107 -11.69 0.67 -18.96
N THR A 108 -11.48 0.72 -17.66
CA THR A 108 -10.49 1.60 -17.02
C THR A 108 -9.69 0.84 -15.95
N ALA A 109 -8.38 1.00 -15.95
CA ALA A 109 -7.49 0.54 -14.89
C ALA A 109 -7.14 1.71 -13.96
N VAL A 110 -7.43 1.55 -12.67
CA VAL A 110 -6.92 2.41 -11.59
C VAL A 110 -5.68 1.72 -11.02
N ILE A 111 -4.50 2.33 -11.21
CA ILE A 111 -3.21 1.72 -10.87
C ILE A 111 -2.63 2.42 -9.66
N VAL A 112 -2.36 1.67 -8.60
CA VAL A 112 -2.00 2.18 -7.27
C VAL A 112 -0.54 1.84 -6.96
N HIS A 113 0.27 2.89 -6.75
CA HIS A 113 1.72 2.77 -6.51
C HIS A 113 2.09 2.29 -5.10
N GLY A 114 3.36 1.94 -4.89
CA GLY A 114 3.93 1.46 -3.65
C GLY A 114 4.34 2.56 -2.65
N TYR A 115 4.95 2.13 -1.55
CA TYR A 115 5.46 2.99 -0.47
C TYR A 115 6.58 3.91 -0.95
N LYS A 116 6.48 5.21 -0.60
CA LYS A 116 7.43 6.27 -1.01
C LYS A 116 7.65 6.35 -2.52
N ASP A 117 6.62 6.02 -3.29
CA ASP A 117 6.61 6.05 -4.74
C ASP A 117 5.61 7.08 -5.30
N CYS A 118 5.33 7.09 -6.60
CA CYS A 118 4.37 7.99 -7.20
C CYS A 118 3.82 7.44 -8.52
N SER A 119 2.73 8.04 -9.01
CA SER A 119 2.04 7.69 -10.25
C SER A 119 2.98 7.62 -11.48
N ILE A 120 3.94 8.55 -11.58
CA ILE A 120 4.87 8.63 -12.72
C ILE A 120 5.69 7.35 -12.86
N LYS A 121 6.24 6.84 -11.75
CA LYS A 121 7.08 5.65 -11.77
C LYS A 121 6.28 4.39 -12.14
N PHE A 122 4.96 4.41 -12.00
CA PHE A 122 4.05 3.32 -12.36
C PHE A 122 3.45 3.44 -13.77
N LEU A 123 3.87 4.42 -14.57
CA LEU A 123 3.47 4.55 -15.97
C LEU A 123 3.82 3.31 -16.82
N TYR A 124 4.73 2.46 -16.39
CA TYR A 124 5.01 1.20 -17.09
C TYR A 124 3.82 0.23 -17.04
N LEU A 125 3.12 0.10 -15.92
CA LEU A 125 1.85 -0.62 -15.84
C LEU A 125 0.76 0.12 -16.63
N GLY A 126 0.76 1.47 -16.57
CA GLY A 126 -0.10 2.29 -17.40
C GLY A 126 0.07 1.97 -18.88
N ARG A 127 1.31 1.80 -19.37
CA ARG A 127 1.59 1.39 -20.76
C ARG A 127 1.03 0.01 -21.07
N MET A 128 1.24 -0.96 -20.17
CA MET A 128 0.69 -2.32 -20.30
C MET A 128 -0.84 -2.26 -20.45
N TYR A 129 -1.52 -1.60 -19.53
CA TYR A 129 -2.98 -1.50 -19.62
C TYR A 129 -3.45 -0.72 -20.85
N HIS A 130 -2.82 0.39 -21.17
CA HIS A 130 -3.25 1.26 -22.27
C HIS A 130 -2.96 0.64 -23.64
N ARG A 131 -1.70 0.23 -23.88
CA ARG A 131 -1.26 -0.23 -25.19
C ARG A 131 -1.58 -1.70 -25.44
N ASP A 132 -1.31 -2.55 -24.42
CA ASP A 132 -1.32 -3.99 -24.63
C ASP A 132 -2.67 -4.61 -24.27
N LEU A 133 -3.43 -4.01 -23.34
CA LEU A 133 -4.75 -4.49 -22.90
C LEU A 133 -5.94 -3.63 -23.37
N GLY A 134 -5.69 -2.43 -23.89
CA GLY A 134 -6.73 -1.56 -24.45
C GLY A 134 -7.63 -0.88 -23.41
N PHE A 135 -7.09 -0.45 -22.28
CA PHE A 135 -7.82 0.23 -21.21
C PHE A 135 -7.53 1.74 -21.19
N ASN A 136 -8.48 2.52 -20.69
CA ASN A 136 -8.17 3.83 -20.11
C ASN A 136 -7.36 3.61 -18.84
N ILE A 137 -6.53 4.58 -18.45
CA ILE A 137 -5.79 4.50 -17.19
C ILE A 137 -6.00 5.74 -16.33
N LEU A 138 -6.02 5.51 -15.02
CA LEU A 138 -5.95 6.50 -13.97
C LEU A 138 -4.90 6.03 -12.95
N LEU A 139 -3.85 6.83 -12.75
CA LEU A 139 -2.79 6.56 -11.78
C LEU A 139 -2.81 7.68 -10.74
N PRO A 140 -3.40 7.46 -9.55
CA PRO A 140 -3.38 8.44 -8.49
C PRO A 140 -2.03 8.46 -7.77
N ASP A 141 -1.63 9.62 -7.29
CA ASP A 141 -0.69 9.73 -6.18
C ASP A 141 -1.46 9.58 -4.87
N LEU A 142 -1.03 8.65 -4.01
CA LEU A 142 -1.63 8.43 -2.71
C LEU A 142 -1.39 9.62 -1.77
N HIS A 143 -2.13 9.70 -0.67
CA HIS A 143 -1.93 10.71 0.38
C HIS A 143 -0.46 10.77 0.80
N GLY A 144 0.10 11.99 0.83
CA GLY A 144 1.51 12.22 1.19
C GLY A 144 2.54 11.72 0.17
N HIS A 145 2.14 11.39 -1.06
CA HIS A 145 3.01 10.94 -2.15
C HIS A 145 2.86 11.81 -3.40
N GLY A 146 3.89 11.80 -4.25
CA GLY A 146 3.89 12.50 -5.52
C GLY A 146 3.45 13.95 -5.39
N LEU A 147 2.47 14.37 -6.19
CA LEU A 147 1.89 15.70 -6.17
C LEU A 147 0.63 15.83 -5.29
N SER A 148 0.22 14.76 -4.60
CA SER A 148 -0.88 14.80 -3.64
C SER A 148 -0.47 15.47 -2.33
N GLU A 149 -1.43 16.18 -1.72
CA GLU A 149 -1.27 16.73 -0.38
C GLU A 149 -1.22 15.62 0.69
N GLY A 150 -0.90 16.00 1.91
CA GLY A 150 -0.70 15.10 3.05
C GLY A 150 0.75 15.09 3.50
N ASP A 151 0.95 14.85 4.77
CA ASP A 151 2.26 14.89 5.45
C ASP A 151 2.68 13.52 6.01
N ASN A 152 1.82 12.51 5.87
CA ASN A 152 2.10 11.17 6.35
C ASN A 152 1.62 10.08 5.38
N ILE A 153 2.24 8.90 5.49
CA ILE A 153 1.90 7.70 4.72
C ILE A 153 0.84 6.92 5.49
N GLN A 154 -0.21 6.48 4.81
CA GLN A 154 -1.36 5.82 5.43
C GLN A 154 -1.37 4.29 5.27
N MET A 155 -0.33 3.73 4.69
CA MET A 155 -0.12 2.29 4.53
C MET A 155 -1.33 1.55 3.95
N GLY A 156 -2.02 2.17 2.99
CA GLY A 156 -3.19 1.60 2.35
C GLY A 156 -4.48 1.65 3.18
N TRP A 157 -4.43 1.97 4.46
CA TRP A 157 -5.63 1.88 5.31
C TRP A 157 -6.63 3.00 5.04
N LYS A 158 -6.21 4.26 5.15
CA LYS A 158 -7.09 5.38 4.79
C LYS A 158 -7.09 5.63 3.29
N ASP A 159 -5.96 5.40 2.62
CA ASP A 159 -5.81 5.50 1.16
C ASP A 159 -6.91 4.73 0.39
N ARG A 160 -7.42 3.61 0.95
CA ARG A 160 -8.50 2.85 0.31
C ARG A 160 -9.76 3.69 0.05
N LEU A 161 -10.04 4.69 0.90
CA LEU A 161 -11.20 5.57 0.74
C LEU A 161 -10.95 6.59 -0.39
N ASP A 162 -9.72 7.06 -0.54
CA ASP A 162 -9.33 7.92 -1.65
C ASP A 162 -9.34 7.14 -2.97
N ILE A 163 -8.86 5.89 -2.97
CA ILE A 163 -8.94 5.02 -4.15
C ILE A 163 -10.40 4.71 -4.50
N LYS A 164 -11.29 4.52 -3.52
CA LYS A 164 -12.73 4.42 -3.79
C LYS A 164 -13.22 5.66 -4.56
N ARG A 165 -12.86 6.87 -4.12
CA ARG A 165 -13.21 8.11 -4.80
C ARG A 165 -12.60 8.18 -6.21
N TRP A 166 -11.34 7.73 -6.38
CA TRP A 166 -10.71 7.65 -7.69
C TRP A 166 -11.41 6.66 -8.63
N THR A 167 -11.98 5.56 -8.14
CA THR A 167 -12.79 4.67 -9.00
C THR A 167 -14.07 5.35 -9.48
N GLU A 168 -14.72 6.19 -8.66
CA GLU A 168 -15.87 6.98 -9.06
C GLU A 168 -15.51 8.01 -10.13
N ILE A 169 -14.38 8.70 -9.96
CA ILE A 169 -13.88 9.68 -10.94
C ILE A 169 -13.51 8.98 -12.24
N ALA A 170 -12.85 7.82 -12.20
CA ALA A 170 -12.53 7.00 -13.35
C ALA A 170 -13.79 6.60 -14.12
N ALA A 171 -14.80 6.10 -13.42
CA ALA A 171 -16.08 5.71 -13.99
C ALA A 171 -16.79 6.88 -14.69
N GLY A 172 -16.81 8.06 -14.06
CA GLY A 172 -17.40 9.26 -14.66
C GLY A 172 -16.60 9.83 -15.84
N THR A 173 -15.26 9.86 -15.73
CA THR A 173 -14.38 10.45 -16.75
C THR A 173 -14.31 9.63 -18.03
N PHE A 174 -14.32 8.29 -17.90
CA PHE A 174 -14.15 7.36 -19.01
C PHE A 174 -15.44 6.58 -19.34
N ALA A 175 -16.59 7.07 -18.88
CA ALA A 175 -17.88 6.48 -19.20
C ALA A 175 -18.07 6.27 -20.69
N ASP A 176 -18.62 5.12 -21.08
CA ASP A 176 -19.05 4.80 -22.43
C ASP A 176 -20.56 4.56 -22.41
N SER A 177 -21.30 5.39 -23.19
CA SER A 177 -22.76 5.30 -23.23
C SER A 177 -23.30 4.04 -23.90
N THR A 178 -22.46 3.36 -24.68
CA THR A 178 -22.83 2.17 -25.46
C THR A 178 -22.45 0.88 -24.72
N HIS A 179 -21.25 0.86 -24.11
CA HIS A 179 -20.66 -0.36 -23.52
C HIS A 179 -20.67 -0.35 -21.98
N GLY A 180 -21.17 0.73 -21.37
CA GLY A 180 -21.15 0.87 -19.92
C GLY A 180 -19.78 1.26 -19.37
N THR A 181 -19.54 0.96 -18.08
CA THR A 181 -18.31 1.29 -17.36
C THR A 181 -17.80 0.08 -16.60
N SER A 182 -16.51 -0.20 -16.73
CA SER A 182 -15.83 -1.29 -16.03
C SER A 182 -14.48 -0.81 -15.49
N VAL A 183 -14.26 -0.98 -14.19
CA VAL A 183 -13.05 -0.56 -13.49
C VAL A 183 -12.36 -1.77 -12.88
N VAL A 184 -11.08 -1.95 -13.19
CA VAL A 184 -10.15 -2.81 -12.45
C VAL A 184 -9.26 -1.94 -11.57
N VAL A 185 -8.97 -2.39 -10.35
CA VAL A 185 -8.00 -1.75 -9.47
C VAL A 185 -6.77 -2.65 -9.33
N HIS A 186 -5.61 -2.12 -9.70
CA HIS A 186 -4.35 -2.85 -9.69
C HIS A 186 -3.33 -2.12 -8.83
N GLY A 187 -2.84 -2.77 -7.78
CA GLY A 187 -1.85 -2.20 -6.87
C GLY A 187 -0.61 -3.07 -6.73
N VAL A 188 0.53 -2.42 -6.42
CA VAL A 188 1.80 -3.09 -6.17
C VAL A 188 2.30 -2.72 -4.78
N SER A 189 2.75 -3.69 -3.98
CA SER A 189 3.30 -3.50 -2.63
C SER A 189 2.28 -2.80 -1.71
N MET A 190 2.57 -1.63 -1.14
CA MET A 190 1.59 -0.82 -0.41
C MET A 190 0.35 -0.52 -1.26
N GLY A 191 0.50 -0.34 -2.56
CA GLY A 191 -0.63 -0.20 -3.50
C GLY A 191 -1.50 -1.46 -3.56
N ALA A 192 -0.89 -2.65 -3.51
CA ALA A 192 -1.60 -3.92 -3.42
C ALA A 192 -2.36 -4.05 -2.10
N ALA A 193 -1.73 -3.66 -0.98
CA ALA A 193 -2.39 -3.58 0.32
C ALA A 193 -3.58 -2.60 0.28
N THR A 194 -3.42 -1.44 -0.37
CA THR A 194 -4.50 -0.46 -0.59
C THR A 194 -5.65 -1.07 -1.39
N THR A 195 -5.33 -1.77 -2.49
CA THR A 195 -6.28 -2.47 -3.36
C THR A 195 -7.07 -3.54 -2.60
N MET A 196 -6.38 -4.35 -1.80
CA MET A 196 -7.01 -5.36 -0.95
C MET A 196 -7.85 -4.71 0.16
N CYS A 197 -7.38 -3.61 0.77
CA CYS A 197 -8.18 -2.86 1.74
C CYS A 197 -9.47 -2.30 1.11
N LEU A 198 -9.38 -1.77 -0.11
CA LEU A 198 -10.54 -1.30 -0.87
C LEU A 198 -11.52 -2.42 -1.16
N SER A 199 -11.03 -3.62 -1.51
CA SER A 199 -11.87 -4.75 -1.92
C SER A 199 -12.87 -5.20 -0.86
N GLY A 200 -12.63 -4.88 0.41
CA GLY A 200 -13.53 -5.17 1.53
C GLY A 200 -14.58 -4.09 1.81
N GLU A 201 -14.59 -2.98 1.05
CA GLU A 201 -15.56 -1.90 1.15
C GLU A 201 -16.81 -2.20 0.29
N ALA A 202 -17.92 -1.50 0.60
CA ALA A 202 -19.07 -1.49 -0.29
C ALA A 202 -18.73 -0.66 -1.55
N LEU A 203 -18.70 -1.32 -2.69
CA LEU A 203 -18.29 -0.74 -3.99
C LEU A 203 -19.39 -0.88 -5.02
N PRO A 204 -19.55 0.12 -5.92
CA PRO A 204 -20.43 0.03 -7.07
C PRO A 204 -20.09 -1.13 -8.01
N ASP A 205 -21.06 -1.62 -8.78
CA ASP A 205 -20.88 -2.79 -9.66
C ASP A 205 -19.90 -2.58 -10.79
N TYR A 206 -19.66 -1.34 -11.19
CA TYR A 206 -18.63 -1.05 -12.21
C TYR A 206 -17.19 -1.36 -11.75
N VAL A 207 -16.91 -1.50 -10.44
CA VAL A 207 -15.61 -2.03 -9.96
C VAL A 207 -15.67 -3.54 -10.07
N ARG A 208 -15.06 -4.12 -11.10
CA ARG A 208 -15.26 -5.53 -11.46
C ARG A 208 -14.34 -6.50 -10.76
N CYS A 209 -13.07 -6.19 -10.69
CA CYS A 209 -12.05 -7.09 -10.16
C CYS A 209 -10.83 -6.33 -9.63
N PHE A 210 -9.93 -7.06 -9.00
CA PHE A 210 -8.72 -6.55 -8.39
C PHE A 210 -7.50 -7.36 -8.84
N VAL A 211 -6.36 -6.66 -8.98
CA VAL A 211 -5.04 -7.28 -9.14
C VAL A 211 -4.16 -6.76 -8.01
N GLU A 212 -3.61 -7.64 -7.23
CA GLU A 212 -2.64 -7.31 -6.19
C GLU A 212 -1.30 -7.97 -6.51
N ASP A 213 -0.21 -7.20 -6.41
CA ASP A 213 1.16 -7.68 -6.63
C ASP A 213 2.00 -7.37 -5.38
N CYS A 214 2.48 -8.40 -4.72
CA CYS A 214 3.34 -8.40 -3.54
C CYS A 214 2.82 -7.58 -2.34
N GLY A 215 1.50 -7.65 -2.06
CA GLY A 215 0.91 -6.99 -0.90
C GLY A 215 1.09 -7.77 0.40
N TYR A 216 1.01 -7.06 1.54
CA TYR A 216 1.17 -7.61 2.88
C TYR A 216 -0.17 -7.92 3.57
N THR A 217 -0.13 -8.76 4.61
CA THR A 217 -1.30 -9.22 5.37
C THR A 217 -1.87 -8.17 6.32
N SER A 218 -1.00 -7.38 6.94
CA SER A 218 -1.35 -6.26 7.80
C SER A 218 -0.17 -5.32 7.97
N VAL A 219 -0.43 -4.06 8.31
CA VAL A 219 0.64 -3.12 8.67
C VAL A 219 1.39 -3.60 9.91
N TRP A 220 0.71 -4.32 10.80
CA TRP A 220 1.37 -4.95 11.95
C TRP A 220 2.40 -5.99 11.52
N ASP A 221 2.00 -6.94 10.66
CA ASP A 221 2.89 -8.02 10.21
C ASP A 221 4.08 -7.45 9.42
N GLU A 222 3.83 -6.45 8.56
CA GLU A 222 4.87 -5.76 7.78
C GLU A 222 5.86 -5.04 8.70
N PHE A 223 5.39 -4.22 9.63
CA PHE A 223 6.29 -3.47 10.52
C PHE A 223 6.98 -4.36 11.56
N SER A 224 6.36 -5.46 11.96
CA SER A 224 7.02 -6.48 12.80
C SER A 224 8.22 -7.10 12.07
N GLY A 225 8.03 -7.49 10.82
CA GLY A 225 9.10 -8.01 9.97
C GLY A 225 10.24 -7.01 9.80
N GLN A 226 9.90 -5.77 9.39
CA GLN A 226 10.88 -4.71 9.17
C GLN A 226 11.62 -4.29 10.46
N LEU A 227 10.93 -4.26 11.61
CA LEU A 227 11.54 -3.97 12.90
C LEU A 227 12.59 -5.01 13.27
N SER A 228 12.28 -6.28 13.04
CA SER A 228 13.20 -7.38 13.28
C SER A 228 14.38 -7.37 12.31
N GLU A 229 14.13 -7.19 11.02
CA GLU A 229 15.16 -7.25 9.97
C GLU A 229 16.13 -6.05 10.03
N GLN A 230 15.60 -4.83 10.15
CA GLN A 230 16.41 -3.61 10.07
C GLN A 230 17.08 -3.25 11.41
N PHE A 231 16.42 -3.54 12.54
CA PHE A 231 16.87 -3.09 13.86
C PHE A 231 17.20 -4.24 14.82
N GLY A 232 16.87 -5.49 14.49
CA GLY A 232 17.07 -6.64 15.37
C GLY A 232 16.22 -6.56 16.64
N LEU A 233 15.11 -5.82 16.63
CA LEU A 233 14.28 -5.56 17.81
C LEU A 233 13.01 -6.42 17.82
N PRO A 234 12.57 -6.87 19.02
CA PRO A 234 11.29 -7.55 19.17
C PRO A 234 10.11 -6.57 19.08
N GLU A 235 8.91 -7.10 18.78
CA GLU A 235 7.68 -6.30 18.72
C GLU A 235 7.42 -5.51 20.01
N PHE A 236 7.53 -6.20 21.17
CA PHE A 236 7.27 -5.57 22.46
C PHE A 236 8.57 -4.98 23.05
N PRO A 237 8.52 -3.74 23.55
CA PRO A 237 7.34 -2.86 23.70
C PRO A 237 7.12 -1.91 22.51
N LEU A 238 8.08 -1.77 21.59
CA LEU A 238 8.19 -0.65 20.66
C LEU A 238 7.08 -0.63 19.61
N LEU A 239 6.80 -1.78 18.95
CA LEU A 239 5.73 -1.83 17.93
C LEU A 239 4.35 -1.54 18.55
N TYR A 240 4.11 -2.02 19.77
CA TYR A 240 2.87 -1.76 20.50
C TYR A 240 2.69 -0.27 20.82
N SER A 241 3.71 0.36 21.40
CA SER A 241 3.64 1.79 21.75
C SER A 241 3.57 2.68 20.52
N THR A 242 4.28 2.35 19.43
CA THR A 242 4.21 3.07 18.15
C THR A 242 2.81 2.92 17.52
N SER A 243 2.21 1.73 17.56
CA SER A 243 0.84 1.52 17.07
C SER A 243 -0.21 2.31 17.88
N ILE A 244 -0.05 2.40 19.20
CA ILE A 244 -0.91 3.25 20.05
C ILE A 244 -0.70 4.73 19.69
N LEU A 245 0.53 5.17 19.50
CA LEU A 245 0.84 6.54 19.09
C LEU A 245 0.23 6.87 17.72
N CYS A 246 0.34 5.96 16.75
CA CYS A 246 -0.30 6.08 15.44
C CYS A 246 -1.82 6.26 15.56
N ARG A 247 -2.46 5.50 16.48
CA ARG A 247 -3.89 5.65 16.75
C ARG A 247 -4.24 7.03 17.29
N LEU A 248 -3.40 7.59 18.17
CA LEU A 248 -3.64 8.90 18.78
C LEU A 248 -3.39 10.07 17.79
N VAL A 249 -2.37 9.96 16.94
CA VAL A 249 -1.94 11.02 16.02
C VAL A 249 -2.66 10.91 14.66
N ASN A 250 -2.67 9.73 14.06
CA ASN A 250 -3.16 9.50 12.70
C ASN A 250 -4.60 8.94 12.66
N GLY A 251 -5.17 8.56 13.82
CA GLY A 251 -6.53 8.06 13.94
C GLY A 251 -6.73 6.61 13.49
N TRP A 252 -5.65 5.83 13.30
CA TRP A 252 -5.69 4.39 12.98
C TRP A 252 -4.51 3.65 13.63
N SER A 253 -4.62 2.34 13.79
CA SER A 253 -3.58 1.50 14.40
C SER A 253 -3.05 0.45 13.43
N PHE A 254 -1.81 -0.02 13.64
CA PHE A 254 -1.19 -1.02 12.77
C PHE A 254 -1.98 -2.32 12.68
N GLY A 255 -2.56 -2.78 13.81
CA GLY A 255 -3.40 -3.95 13.82
C GLY A 255 -4.78 -3.75 13.19
N GLU A 256 -5.31 -2.51 13.09
CA GLU A 256 -6.55 -2.20 12.40
C GLU A 256 -6.36 -2.25 10.89
N ALA A 257 -5.24 -1.79 10.38
CA ALA A 257 -4.89 -1.77 8.97
C ALA A 257 -4.50 -3.18 8.49
N SER A 258 -5.49 -3.96 8.07
CA SER A 258 -5.32 -5.37 7.71
C SER A 258 -5.96 -5.71 6.36
N PRO A 259 -5.18 -5.72 5.26
CA PRO A 259 -5.59 -6.30 3.99
C PRO A 259 -6.19 -7.71 4.12
N LEU A 260 -5.61 -8.56 4.97
CA LEU A 260 -6.10 -9.92 5.22
C LEU A 260 -7.56 -9.94 5.68
N ARG A 261 -7.95 -9.05 6.60
CA ARG A 261 -9.33 -8.96 7.06
C ARG A 261 -10.27 -8.37 6.02
N GLN A 262 -9.77 -7.52 5.13
CA GLN A 262 -10.59 -6.90 4.09
C GLN A 262 -10.77 -7.86 2.90
N VAL A 263 -9.72 -8.53 2.46
CA VAL A 263 -9.80 -9.50 1.36
C VAL A 263 -10.77 -10.66 1.68
N ALA A 264 -10.87 -11.03 2.95
CA ALA A 264 -11.82 -12.05 3.41
C ALA A 264 -13.30 -11.65 3.25
N LYS A 265 -13.60 -10.36 3.06
CA LYS A 265 -14.95 -9.85 2.79
C LYS A 265 -15.25 -9.71 1.30
N CYS A 266 -14.21 -9.74 0.46
CA CYS A 266 -14.32 -9.52 -0.97
C CYS A 266 -14.87 -10.74 -1.68
N ASN A 267 -15.97 -10.56 -2.45
CA ASN A 267 -16.53 -11.62 -3.31
C ASN A 267 -16.20 -11.41 -4.80
N ARG A 268 -15.63 -10.26 -5.20
CA ARG A 268 -15.24 -9.97 -6.59
C ARG A 268 -13.97 -10.71 -6.96
N PRO A 269 -13.77 -11.04 -8.23
CA PRO A 269 -12.55 -11.72 -8.69
C PRO A 269 -11.28 -10.98 -8.28
N MET A 270 -10.22 -11.71 -7.91
CA MET A 270 -8.93 -11.15 -7.54
C MET A 270 -7.77 -12.02 -8.04
N LEU A 271 -6.82 -11.39 -8.72
CA LEU A 271 -5.55 -12.00 -9.10
C LEU A 271 -4.48 -11.62 -8.06
N PHE A 272 -3.79 -12.64 -7.56
CA PHE A 272 -2.67 -12.52 -6.63
C PHE A 272 -1.37 -12.80 -7.37
N ILE A 273 -0.45 -11.85 -7.34
CA ILE A 273 0.88 -11.95 -7.96
C ILE A 273 1.94 -11.77 -6.86
N HIS A 274 3.01 -12.59 -6.88
CA HIS A 274 4.10 -12.43 -5.93
C HIS A 274 5.38 -13.13 -6.42
N GLY A 275 6.53 -12.52 -6.16
CA GLY A 275 7.82 -13.15 -6.35
C GLY A 275 8.16 -14.11 -5.22
N ASP A 276 8.62 -15.35 -5.52
CA ASP A 276 8.94 -16.32 -4.47
C ASP A 276 10.32 -16.06 -3.80
N ALA A 277 11.10 -15.12 -4.31
CA ALA A 277 12.33 -14.63 -3.68
C ALA A 277 12.13 -13.27 -2.96
N ASP A 278 10.88 -12.83 -2.78
CA ASP A 278 10.57 -11.60 -2.04
C ASP A 278 10.83 -11.82 -0.55
N THR A 279 11.82 -11.09 -0.01
CA THR A 279 12.17 -11.07 1.41
C THR A 279 11.66 -9.82 2.11
N PHE A 280 11.29 -8.77 1.39
CA PHE A 280 10.78 -7.53 1.95
C PHE A 280 9.32 -7.68 2.41
N VAL A 281 8.44 -8.17 1.53
CA VAL A 281 7.13 -8.72 1.90
C VAL A 281 7.18 -10.22 1.67
N PRO A 282 7.38 -11.03 2.71
CA PRO A 282 7.60 -12.46 2.54
C PRO A 282 6.48 -13.16 1.77
N PHE A 283 6.84 -14.01 0.80
CA PHE A 283 5.90 -14.78 -0.01
C PHE A 283 4.81 -15.51 0.79
N SER A 284 5.12 -15.92 2.03
CA SER A 284 4.16 -16.55 2.94
C SER A 284 2.95 -15.66 3.27
N MET A 285 3.08 -14.33 3.11
CA MET A 285 1.95 -13.42 3.30
C MET A 285 0.93 -13.59 2.16
N MET A 286 1.36 -13.75 0.91
CA MET A 286 0.45 -13.98 -0.22
C MET A 286 -0.39 -15.25 -0.01
N GLN A 287 0.21 -16.35 0.45
CA GLN A 287 -0.55 -17.58 0.70
C GLN A 287 -1.69 -17.36 1.69
N ARG A 288 -1.41 -16.63 2.79
CA ARG A 288 -2.43 -16.28 3.80
C ARG A 288 -3.55 -15.42 3.22
N LEU A 289 -3.20 -14.44 2.37
CA LEU A 289 -4.16 -13.56 1.68
C LEU A 289 -5.02 -14.36 0.71
N TYR A 290 -4.40 -15.20 -0.11
CA TYR A 290 -5.08 -16.06 -1.06
C TYR A 290 -6.06 -17.01 -0.35
N ASP A 291 -5.64 -17.66 0.73
CA ASP A 291 -6.48 -18.59 1.48
C ASP A 291 -7.70 -17.90 2.12
N ALA A 292 -7.52 -16.67 2.60
CA ALA A 292 -8.60 -15.88 3.22
C ALA A 292 -9.62 -15.34 2.21
N LYS A 293 -9.23 -15.13 0.94
CA LYS A 293 -10.08 -14.60 -0.14
C LYS A 293 -11.20 -15.56 -0.49
N ARG A 294 -12.44 -15.04 -0.49
CA ARG A 294 -13.65 -15.76 -0.91
C ARG A 294 -13.97 -15.48 -2.38
N GLY A 295 -14.73 -16.41 -3.02
CA GLY A 295 -15.12 -16.30 -4.41
C GLY A 295 -13.95 -16.51 -5.38
N GLU A 296 -14.08 -16.01 -6.60
CA GLU A 296 -13.10 -16.20 -7.68
C GLU A 296 -11.76 -15.59 -7.34
N LYS A 297 -10.71 -16.39 -7.53
CA LYS A 297 -9.33 -15.96 -7.27
C LYS A 297 -8.35 -16.77 -8.10
N GLU A 298 -7.34 -16.10 -8.58
CA GLU A 298 -6.21 -16.71 -9.28
C GLU A 298 -4.90 -16.34 -8.59
N MET A 299 -3.86 -17.14 -8.81
CA MET A 299 -2.54 -16.92 -8.24
C MET A 299 -1.49 -17.13 -9.33
N TRP A 300 -0.55 -16.20 -9.41
CA TRP A 300 0.65 -16.37 -10.21
C TRP A 300 1.90 -16.08 -9.38
N ILE A 301 2.83 -17.03 -9.37
CA ILE A 301 4.09 -16.95 -8.64
C ILE A 301 5.20 -16.64 -9.64
N ALA A 302 5.78 -15.42 -9.56
CA ALA A 302 6.93 -15.01 -10.35
C ALA A 302 8.21 -15.64 -9.78
N LYS A 303 8.76 -16.64 -10.47
CA LYS A 303 9.85 -17.47 -9.98
C LYS A 303 11.17 -16.71 -9.89
N GLY A 304 11.84 -16.77 -8.73
CA GLY A 304 13.12 -16.12 -8.48
C GLY A 304 13.05 -14.59 -8.40
N THR A 305 11.85 -14.01 -8.42
CA THR A 305 11.62 -12.57 -8.43
C THR A 305 11.60 -12.00 -7.02
N HIS A 306 12.28 -10.87 -6.85
CA HIS A 306 12.27 -10.08 -5.63
C HIS A 306 11.07 -9.14 -5.53
N HIS A 307 11.01 -8.35 -4.44
CA HIS A 307 9.92 -7.42 -4.15
C HIS A 307 9.63 -6.46 -5.30
N ALA A 308 8.35 -6.36 -5.70
CA ALA A 308 7.83 -5.44 -6.73
C ALA A 308 8.52 -5.55 -8.11
N ALA A 309 9.17 -6.69 -8.41
CA ALA A 309 9.89 -6.89 -9.66
C ALA A 309 9.18 -7.83 -10.66
N SER A 310 7.99 -8.35 -10.32
CA SER A 310 7.28 -9.35 -11.13
C SER A 310 7.07 -8.91 -12.59
N TYR A 311 6.66 -7.66 -12.82
CA TYR A 311 6.53 -7.12 -14.17
C TYR A 311 7.89 -6.89 -14.85
N LEU A 312 8.90 -6.46 -14.11
CA LEU A 312 10.22 -6.12 -14.66
C LEU A 312 10.96 -7.37 -15.14
N ASP A 313 10.86 -8.45 -14.36
CA ASP A 313 11.52 -9.71 -14.67
C ASP A 313 10.78 -10.52 -15.77
N TYR A 314 9.43 -10.43 -15.78
CA TYR A 314 8.56 -11.21 -16.67
C TYR A 314 7.50 -10.34 -17.37
N PRO A 315 7.85 -9.27 -18.11
CA PRO A 315 6.87 -8.30 -18.62
C PRO A 315 5.84 -8.92 -19.56
N HIS A 316 6.23 -9.89 -20.37
CA HIS A 316 5.32 -10.58 -21.28
C HIS A 316 4.37 -11.51 -20.52
N GLU A 317 4.91 -12.41 -19.69
CA GLU A 317 4.11 -13.38 -18.94
C GLU A 317 3.17 -12.67 -17.96
N TYR A 318 3.64 -11.62 -17.27
CA TYR A 318 2.82 -10.77 -16.41
C TYR A 318 1.62 -10.18 -17.17
N THR A 319 1.89 -9.63 -18.36
CA THR A 319 0.84 -9.06 -19.22
C THR A 319 -0.19 -10.11 -19.64
N GLU A 320 0.26 -11.33 -20.00
CA GLU A 320 -0.64 -12.44 -20.37
C GLU A 320 -1.48 -12.90 -19.16
N LYS A 321 -0.87 -13.05 -17.97
CA LYS A 321 -1.61 -13.43 -16.75
C LYS A 321 -2.69 -12.41 -16.39
N VAL A 322 -2.37 -11.12 -16.46
CA VAL A 322 -3.35 -10.06 -16.23
C VAL A 322 -4.44 -10.08 -17.31
N ARG A 323 -4.08 -10.28 -18.60
CA ARG A 323 -5.04 -10.37 -19.70
C ARG A 323 -6.02 -11.52 -19.51
N ASP A 324 -5.49 -12.72 -19.24
CA ASP A 324 -6.30 -13.93 -19.10
C ASP A 324 -7.28 -13.79 -17.94
N PHE A 325 -6.80 -13.32 -16.80
CA PHE A 325 -7.64 -13.01 -15.64
C PHE A 325 -8.74 -11.99 -15.96
N LEU A 326 -8.41 -10.88 -16.62
CA LEU A 326 -9.38 -9.83 -16.96
C LEU A 326 -10.44 -10.33 -17.92
N ASN A 327 -10.08 -11.18 -18.89
CA ASN A 327 -11.03 -11.78 -19.84
C ASN A 327 -12.06 -12.64 -19.09
N VAL A 328 -11.66 -13.43 -18.11
CA VAL A 328 -12.58 -14.25 -17.31
C VAL A 328 -13.42 -13.36 -16.38
N ALA A 329 -12.78 -12.45 -15.65
CA ALA A 329 -13.43 -11.62 -14.64
C ALA A 329 -14.46 -10.61 -15.21
N THR A 330 -14.39 -10.28 -16.51
CA THR A 330 -15.30 -9.33 -17.18
C THR A 330 -16.34 -9.99 -18.09
N LEU A 331 -16.26 -11.32 -18.31
CA LEU A 331 -17.21 -12.06 -19.17
C LEU A 331 -18.54 -12.44 -18.47
N HIS A 332 -18.69 -12.17 -17.19
CA HIS A 332 -19.88 -12.54 -16.41
C HIS A 332 -20.92 -11.41 -16.33
N ASP A 333 -21.16 -10.70 -17.45
CA ASP A 333 -22.26 -9.73 -17.62
C ASP A 333 -23.41 -10.29 -18.49
#